data_8470cca7ea43865970265718aa582c78
#
_entry.id   8470cca7ea43865970265718aa582c78
#
_cell.length_a   1.000
_cell.length_b   1.000
_cell.length_c   1.000
_cell.angle_alpha   90.00
_cell.angle_beta   90.00
_cell.angle_gamma   90.00
#
_symmetry.space_group_name_H-M   'P 1'
#
loop_
_entity.id
_entity.type
_entity.pdbx_description
1 polymer ?
#
loop_
_entity_poly.entity_id
_entity_poly.type
_entity_poly.pdbx_seq_one_letter_code
_entity_poly.pdbx_strand_id
1 'polypeptide(L)'
;MNSIMNVAEVQLSYKSNVKSSTRYKINSSQDAYELLTKYFPDDTIEYKESFKVVLLNQSNRVLGIVLISEAGISATYVDVRLILQAALLANATQVILAHNHPSGSMKPSTLDDVLTEKVRKVAELME
;
A
#
# COMPACT_ATOMS: atom_id res chain seq x y z
N MET A 1 -26.62 -21.49 -22.67
CA MET A 1 -25.54 -22.42 -23.02
C MET A 1 -24.19 -21.77 -22.77
N ASN A 2 -23.33 -22.42 -21.99
CA ASN A 2 -21.99 -21.88 -21.69
C ASN A 2 -21.04 -22.22 -22.84
N SER A 3 -20.30 -21.23 -23.28
CA SER A 3 -19.30 -21.40 -24.33
C SER A 3 -17.92 -21.00 -23.78
N ILE A 4 -16.91 -21.78 -24.13
CA ILE A 4 -15.53 -21.45 -23.76
C ILE A 4 -15.07 -20.11 -24.38
N MET A 5 -15.79 -19.64 -25.42
CA MET A 5 -15.52 -18.34 -26.03
C MET A 5 -16.10 -17.18 -25.21
N ASN A 6 -16.91 -17.46 -24.19
CA ASN A 6 -17.52 -16.44 -23.35
C ASN A 6 -16.78 -16.27 -22.02
N VAL A 7 -15.52 -16.60 -21.98
CA VAL A 7 -14.68 -16.43 -20.82
C VAL A 7 -13.74 -15.25 -21.05
N ALA A 8 -13.72 -14.32 -20.09
CA ALA A 8 -12.82 -13.19 -20.16
C ALA A 8 -11.42 -13.58 -19.73
N GLU A 9 -10.42 -13.08 -20.42
CA GLU A 9 -9.05 -13.18 -19.98
C GLU A 9 -8.72 -12.01 -19.06
N VAL A 10 -7.98 -12.29 -18.00
CA VAL A 10 -7.54 -11.25 -17.08
C VAL A 10 -6.09 -10.93 -17.37
N GLN A 11 -5.82 -9.65 -17.58
CA GLN A 11 -4.47 -9.16 -17.79
C GLN A 11 -4.04 -8.35 -16.58
N LEU A 12 -2.83 -8.62 -16.10
CA LEU A 12 -2.24 -7.93 -14.97
C LEU A 12 -1.05 -7.13 -15.47
N SER A 13 -0.86 -5.94 -14.92
CA SER A 13 0.21 -5.08 -15.36
C SER A 13 0.89 -4.40 -14.18
N TYR A 14 2.19 -4.56 -14.10
CA TYR A 14 3.07 -3.78 -13.23
C TYR A 14 4.26 -3.36 -14.08
N LYS A 15 4.49 -2.05 -14.14
CA LYS A 15 5.57 -1.52 -14.95
C LYS A 15 6.52 -0.73 -14.06
N SER A 16 7.74 -1.25 -13.91
CA SER A 16 8.79 -0.56 -13.18
C SER A 16 9.64 0.21 -14.17
N ASN A 17 9.75 1.52 -13.96
CA ASN A 17 10.65 2.37 -14.73
C ASN A 17 11.92 2.72 -13.94
N VAL A 18 12.15 2.02 -12.84
CA VAL A 18 13.31 2.22 -11.97
C VAL A 18 14.19 0.99 -12.02
N LYS A 19 15.47 1.17 -12.32
CA LYS A 19 16.42 0.07 -12.34
C LYS A 19 16.57 -0.53 -10.94
N SER A 20 16.69 -1.86 -10.86
CA SER A 20 16.80 -2.54 -9.56
C SER A 20 17.97 -2.04 -8.71
N SER A 21 19.08 -1.65 -9.34
CA SER A 21 20.25 -1.14 -8.62
C SER A 21 20.04 0.25 -8.02
N THR A 22 19.06 1.01 -8.53
CA THR A 22 18.77 2.37 -8.06
C THR A 22 17.52 2.47 -7.21
N ARG A 23 16.85 1.34 -6.94
CA ARG A 23 15.68 1.33 -6.07
C ARG A 23 16.05 1.76 -4.65
N TYR A 24 15.20 2.59 -4.07
CA TYR A 24 15.39 3.08 -2.71
C TYR A 24 15.38 1.91 -1.73
N LYS A 25 16.34 1.89 -0.81
CA LYS A 25 16.43 0.82 0.19
C LYS A 25 16.03 1.36 1.56
N ILE A 26 15.13 0.65 2.24
CA ILE A 26 14.68 1.00 3.57
C ILE A 26 15.43 0.14 4.58
N ASN A 27 16.29 0.76 5.37
CA ASN A 27 17.06 0.09 6.41
C ASN A 27 16.61 0.48 7.82
N SER A 28 15.75 1.48 7.94
CA SER A 28 15.35 2.02 9.24
C SER A 28 13.99 2.70 9.12
N SER A 29 13.39 3.00 10.27
CA SER A 29 12.17 3.80 10.33
C SER A 29 12.37 5.19 9.73
N GLN A 30 13.56 5.76 9.86
CA GLN A 30 13.87 7.06 9.29
C GLN A 30 13.84 7.03 7.78
N ASP A 31 14.34 5.96 7.15
CA ASP A 31 14.30 5.82 5.70
C ASP A 31 12.85 5.75 5.21
N ALA A 32 11.99 5.02 5.92
CA ALA A 32 10.57 4.94 5.58
C ALA A 32 9.90 6.30 5.73
N TYR A 33 10.21 7.03 6.78
CA TYR A 33 9.67 8.37 7.01
C TYR A 33 10.06 9.32 5.89
N GLU A 34 11.31 9.33 5.49
CA GLU A 34 11.80 10.20 4.42
C GLU A 34 11.12 9.90 3.08
N LEU A 35 10.91 8.62 2.79
CA LEU A 35 10.17 8.24 1.58
C LEU A 35 8.73 8.74 1.65
N LEU A 36 8.05 8.49 2.76
CA LEU A 36 6.63 8.83 2.92
C LEU A 36 6.38 10.33 2.89
N THR A 37 7.30 11.15 3.42
CA THR A 37 7.12 12.61 3.37
C THR A 37 7.05 13.15 1.96
N LYS A 38 7.64 12.46 0.99
CA LYS A 38 7.59 12.86 -0.41
C LYS A 38 6.29 12.45 -1.10
N TYR A 39 5.61 11.44 -0.57
CA TYR A 39 4.42 10.87 -1.20
C TYR A 39 3.12 11.18 -0.46
N PHE A 40 3.17 12.03 0.57
CA PHE A 40 2.01 12.64 1.20
C PHE A 40 2.14 14.15 1.02
N PRO A 41 1.46 14.73 0.02
CA PRO A 41 1.62 16.15 -0.29
C PRO A 41 1.21 17.06 0.87
N ASP A 42 2.02 18.09 1.14
CA ASP A 42 1.78 19.03 2.24
C ASP A 42 0.47 19.77 2.10
N ASP A 43 0.03 20.06 0.88
CA ASP A 43 -1.20 20.80 0.62
C ASP A 43 -2.47 20.00 0.90
N THR A 44 -2.37 18.69 1.02
CA THR A 44 -3.52 17.82 1.26
C THR A 44 -3.43 17.05 2.58
N ILE A 45 -2.25 16.98 3.19
CA ILE A 45 -2.01 16.12 4.35
C ILE A 45 -2.86 16.48 5.56
N GLU A 46 -3.28 17.74 5.69
CA GLU A 46 -4.03 18.24 6.84
C GLU A 46 -5.55 18.12 6.69
N TYR A 47 -6.07 17.87 5.50
CA TYR A 47 -7.51 17.80 5.31
C TYR A 47 -8.01 16.58 4.57
N LYS A 48 -7.11 15.80 3.99
CA LYS A 48 -7.47 14.64 3.18
C LYS A 48 -6.77 13.41 3.70
N GLU A 49 -7.55 12.42 4.10
CA GLU A 49 -7.00 11.15 4.55
C GLU A 49 -6.70 10.25 3.36
N SER A 50 -5.45 9.79 3.26
CA SER A 50 -5.01 8.88 2.22
C SER A 50 -4.39 7.66 2.85
N PHE A 51 -4.66 6.49 2.28
CA PHE A 51 -4.05 5.23 2.68
C PHE A 51 -3.18 4.73 1.54
N LYS A 52 -1.89 4.61 1.80
CA LYS A 52 -0.91 4.17 0.82
C LYS A 52 -0.16 2.95 1.32
N VAL A 53 0.31 2.15 0.39
CA VAL A 53 1.10 0.96 0.71
C VAL A 53 2.43 1.05 -0.03
N VAL A 54 3.52 0.88 0.71
CA VAL A 54 4.86 0.76 0.14
C VAL A 54 5.13 -0.71 -0.08
N LEU A 55 5.48 -1.08 -1.29
CA LEU A 55 5.77 -2.45 -1.67
C LEU A 55 7.27 -2.66 -1.72
N LEU A 56 7.75 -3.68 -1.00
CA LEU A 56 9.17 -3.96 -0.87
C LEU A 56 9.48 -5.38 -1.33
N ASN A 57 10.68 -5.57 -1.86
CA ASN A 57 11.19 -6.91 -2.10
C ASN A 57 11.92 -7.45 -0.85
N GLN A 58 12.43 -8.67 -0.94
CA GLN A 58 13.09 -9.32 0.18
C GLN A 58 14.36 -8.58 0.65
N SER A 59 14.96 -7.79 -0.23
CA SER A 59 16.13 -6.97 0.09
C SER A 59 15.80 -5.61 0.67
N ASN A 60 14.53 -5.37 1.03
CA ASN A 60 14.01 -4.10 1.55
C ASN A 60 14.13 -2.93 0.56
N ARG A 61 14.17 -3.24 -0.73
CA ARG A 61 14.14 -2.21 -1.76
C ARG A 61 12.71 -1.94 -2.20
N VAL A 62 12.41 -0.69 -2.45
CA VAL A 62 11.06 -0.25 -2.80
C VAL A 62 10.76 -0.62 -4.25
N LEU A 63 9.70 -1.41 -4.44
CA LEU A 63 9.18 -1.77 -5.76
C LEU A 63 8.19 -0.73 -6.26
N GLY A 64 7.46 -0.11 -5.36
CA GLY A 64 6.49 0.91 -5.70
C GLY A 64 5.69 1.38 -4.50
N ILE A 65 4.92 2.43 -4.71
CA ILE A 65 3.95 2.96 -3.75
C ILE A 65 2.60 2.98 -4.44
N VAL A 66 1.58 2.51 -3.73
CA VAL A 66 0.22 2.43 -4.27
C VAL A 66 -0.73 3.21 -3.39
N LEU A 67 -1.54 4.06 -4.00
CA LEU A 67 -2.66 4.70 -3.32
C LEU A 67 -3.81 3.70 -3.30
N ILE A 68 -4.20 3.28 -2.10
CA ILE A 68 -5.26 2.27 -1.94
C ILE A 68 -6.63 2.94 -1.78
N SER A 69 -6.69 3.99 -0.96
CA SER A 69 -7.94 4.70 -0.76
C SER A 69 -7.68 6.12 -0.32
N GLU A 70 -8.70 6.95 -0.52
CA GLU A 70 -8.63 8.37 -0.23
C GLU A 70 -10.02 8.85 0.16
N ALA A 71 -10.09 9.68 1.21
CA ALA A 71 -11.35 10.23 1.70
C ALA A 71 -11.14 11.68 2.12
N GLY A 72 -12.24 12.36 2.43
CA GLY A 72 -12.19 13.69 3.00
C GLY A 72 -11.73 13.65 4.46
N ILE A 73 -12.33 14.48 5.31
CA ILE A 73 -11.93 14.59 6.71
C ILE A 73 -12.32 13.34 7.52
N SER A 74 -13.34 12.61 7.10
CA SER A 74 -13.82 11.43 7.80
C SER A 74 -12.98 10.19 7.49
N ALA A 75 -13.18 9.12 8.28
CA ALA A 75 -12.43 7.87 8.17
C ALA A 75 -12.49 7.25 6.78
N THR A 76 -11.38 6.66 6.35
CA THR A 76 -11.22 6.03 5.05
C THR A 76 -11.48 4.53 5.16
N TYR A 77 -12.31 4.00 4.25
CA TYR A 77 -12.49 2.56 4.12
C TYR A 77 -11.35 1.97 3.29
N VAL A 78 -10.76 0.87 3.78
CA VAL A 78 -9.67 0.18 3.08
C VAL A 78 -10.07 -1.25 2.80
N ASP A 79 -10.00 -1.63 1.52
CA ASP A 79 -10.24 -3.00 1.09
C ASP A 79 -8.90 -3.74 1.03
N VAL A 80 -8.74 -4.72 1.91
CA VAL A 80 -7.50 -5.51 2.01
C VAL A 80 -7.18 -6.23 0.71
N ARG A 81 -8.20 -6.59 -0.09
CA ARG A 81 -7.97 -7.23 -1.39
C ARG A 81 -7.13 -6.38 -2.33
N LEU A 82 -7.29 -5.05 -2.27
CA LEU A 82 -6.53 -4.13 -3.11
C LEU A 82 -5.05 -4.12 -2.70
N ILE A 83 -4.78 -4.21 -1.40
CA ILE A 83 -3.41 -4.30 -0.90
C ILE A 83 -2.75 -5.57 -1.41
N LEU A 84 -3.44 -6.69 -1.32
CA LEU A 84 -2.91 -7.99 -1.75
C LEU A 84 -2.71 -8.04 -3.26
N GLN A 85 -3.65 -7.49 -4.04
CA GLN A 85 -3.51 -7.43 -5.49
C GLN A 85 -2.26 -6.66 -5.90
N ALA A 86 -2.02 -5.52 -5.26
CA ALA A 86 -0.84 -4.71 -5.55
C ALA A 86 0.45 -5.45 -5.19
N ALA A 87 0.47 -6.09 -4.02
CA ALA A 87 1.65 -6.83 -3.55
C ALA A 87 1.97 -8.00 -4.48
N LEU A 88 0.97 -8.78 -4.85
CA LEU A 88 1.18 -9.93 -5.75
C LEU A 88 1.60 -9.49 -7.14
N LEU A 89 0.98 -8.44 -7.66
CA LEU A 89 1.27 -7.92 -8.99
C LEU A 89 2.73 -7.44 -9.11
N ALA A 90 3.23 -6.80 -8.07
CA ALA A 90 4.61 -6.28 -8.06
C ALA A 90 5.64 -7.29 -7.55
N ASN A 91 5.21 -8.51 -7.18
CA ASN A 91 6.06 -9.52 -6.56
C ASN A 91 6.69 -9.04 -5.25
N ALA A 92 5.93 -8.28 -4.48
CA ALA A 92 6.39 -7.81 -3.18
C ALA A 92 6.36 -8.93 -2.14
N THR A 93 7.35 -8.95 -1.27
CA THR A 93 7.40 -9.89 -0.15
C THR A 93 7.14 -9.21 1.18
N GLN A 94 7.13 -7.88 1.18
CA GLN A 94 6.89 -7.06 2.36
C GLN A 94 6.07 -5.83 1.98
N VAL A 95 5.26 -5.35 2.91
CA VAL A 95 4.48 -4.13 2.73
C VAL A 95 4.60 -3.25 3.95
N ILE A 96 4.58 -1.94 3.73
CA ILE A 96 4.45 -0.94 4.80
C ILE A 96 3.14 -0.23 4.57
N LEU A 97 2.28 -0.24 5.58
CA LEU A 97 1.00 0.45 5.54
C LEU A 97 1.18 1.86 6.08
N ALA A 98 0.71 2.84 5.35
CA ALA A 98 0.88 4.24 5.74
C ALA A 98 -0.37 5.05 5.46
N HIS A 99 -0.77 5.86 6.42
CA HIS A 99 -1.85 6.82 6.20
C HIS A 99 -1.63 8.04 7.09
N ASN A 100 -2.19 9.15 6.68
CA ASN A 100 -2.15 10.37 7.45
C ASN A 100 -3.43 10.55 8.25
N HIS A 101 -3.34 11.30 9.34
CA HIS A 101 -4.48 11.66 10.20
C HIS A 101 -4.66 13.18 10.13
N PRO A 102 -5.55 13.69 9.27
CA PRO A 102 -5.75 15.13 9.14
C PRO A 102 -6.18 15.82 10.42
N SER A 103 -6.83 15.08 11.32
CA SER A 103 -7.23 15.61 12.62
C SER A 103 -6.06 15.86 13.57
N GLY A 104 -4.86 15.45 13.19
CA GLY A 104 -3.68 15.57 14.05
C GLY A 104 -3.57 14.52 15.16
N SER A 105 -4.47 13.52 15.16
CA SER A 105 -4.40 12.44 16.14
C SER A 105 -3.15 11.60 15.92
N MET A 106 -2.39 11.38 16.98
CA MET A 106 -1.18 10.55 16.94
C MET A 106 -1.45 9.10 17.32
N LYS A 107 -2.67 8.81 17.78
CA LYS A 107 -3.05 7.45 18.20
C LYS A 107 -3.74 6.72 17.06
N PRO A 108 -3.40 5.44 16.80
CA PRO A 108 -4.18 4.64 15.85
C PRO A 108 -5.62 4.53 16.32
N SER A 109 -6.55 4.56 15.38
CA SER A 109 -7.96 4.30 15.71
C SER A 109 -8.19 2.80 15.87
N THR A 110 -9.35 2.42 16.45
CA THR A 110 -9.73 1.02 16.53
C THR A 110 -9.83 0.39 15.14
N LEU A 111 -10.31 1.17 14.15
CA LEU A 111 -10.35 0.69 12.77
C LEU A 111 -8.97 0.40 12.21
N ASP A 112 -7.98 1.25 12.53
CA ASP A 112 -6.60 1.04 12.11
C ASP A 112 -6.04 -0.27 12.66
N ASP A 113 -6.31 -0.56 13.94
CA ASP A 113 -5.85 -1.78 14.58
C ASP A 113 -6.49 -3.03 13.96
N VAL A 114 -7.80 -2.97 13.71
CA VAL A 114 -8.53 -4.08 13.06
C VAL A 114 -8.00 -4.33 11.66
N LEU A 115 -7.76 -3.26 10.89
CA LEU A 115 -7.25 -3.37 9.54
C LEU A 115 -5.85 -3.98 9.52
N THR A 116 -4.96 -3.51 10.39
CA THR A 116 -3.59 -4.01 10.48
C THR A 116 -3.59 -5.51 10.82
N GLU A 117 -4.42 -5.93 11.76
CA GLU A 117 -4.53 -7.34 12.14
C GLU A 117 -5.06 -8.19 10.99
N LYS A 118 -6.03 -7.68 10.24
CA LYS A 118 -6.59 -8.38 9.09
C LYS A 118 -5.55 -8.58 8.00
N VAL A 119 -4.76 -7.55 7.70
CA VAL A 119 -3.68 -7.64 6.71
C VAL A 119 -2.64 -8.64 7.18
N ARG A 120 -2.24 -8.59 8.45
CA ARG A 120 -1.25 -9.51 9.01
C ARG A 120 -1.68 -10.96 8.86
N LYS A 121 -2.93 -11.27 9.19
CA LYS A 121 -3.45 -12.64 9.08
C LYS A 121 -3.42 -13.17 7.65
N VAL A 122 -3.81 -12.34 6.70
CA VAL A 122 -3.81 -12.76 5.29
C VAL A 122 -2.39 -12.91 4.78
N ALA A 123 -1.49 -12.01 5.16
CA ALA A 123 -0.08 -12.08 4.77
C ALA A 123 0.58 -13.36 5.26
N GLU A 124 0.26 -13.81 6.47
CA GLU A 124 0.77 -15.08 7.02
C GLU A 124 0.37 -16.28 6.18
N LEU A 125 -0.84 -16.25 5.62
CA LEU A 125 -1.31 -17.34 4.77
C LEU A 125 -0.65 -17.36 3.40
N MET A 126 -0.21 -16.22 2.93
CA MET A 126 0.32 -16.07 1.56
C MET A 126 1.83 -16.17 1.46
N GLU A 127 2.52 -15.91 2.53
CA GLU A 127 4.03 -15.94 2.59
C GLU A 127 4.74 -15.86 1.25
#